data_5c292b7e209753dd206b9d2c2c304936
#
_entry.id   5c292b7e209753dd206b9d2c2c304936
#
_cell.length_a   1.000
_cell.length_b   1.000
_cell.length_c   1.000
_cell.angle_alpha   90.00
_cell.angle_beta   90.00
_cell.angle_gamma   90.00
#
_symmetry.space_group_name_H-M   'P 1'
#
loop_
_entity.id
_entity.type
_entity.pdbx_description
1 polymer ?
#
loop_
_entity_poly.entity_id
_entity_poly.type
_entity_poly.pdbx_seq_one_letter_code
_entity_poly.pdbx_strand_id
1 'polypeptide(L)'
;VVLHGFSQNNPVIDAFPKGTVLHGNLPYNQDDLPKHLLDIYLPPDVKAKVPLVVFIHGGGWLVNDKYADIGYMRNTVAEIISSGFALASIDYRFATQAIFPAQIQDCNRAISFLYDHADQYGFDKNRFAVMGFSAGGHLASLVGLSKNDNIHSFFMPGTTKLFSFKAV
;
A
#
# COMPACT_ATOMS: atom_id res chain seq x y z
N VAL A 1 11.79 17.89 11.63
CA VAL A 1 10.64 18.75 11.32
C VAL A 1 9.44 17.83 11.20
N VAL A 2 8.57 17.84 12.22
CA VAL A 2 7.32 17.06 12.21
C VAL A 2 6.35 17.81 11.29
N LEU A 3 6.20 17.34 10.08
CA LEU A 3 5.10 17.77 9.21
C LEU A 3 3.81 17.12 9.74
N HIS A 4 3.04 17.89 10.51
CA HIS A 4 1.66 17.55 10.83
C HIS A 4 0.88 17.61 9.52
N GLY A 5 0.66 16.45 8.91
CA GLY A 5 -0.23 16.33 7.77
C GLY A 5 -1.63 16.78 8.18
N PHE A 6 -2.22 17.65 7.40
CA PHE A 6 -3.60 18.08 7.54
C PHE A 6 -4.49 16.83 7.65
N SER A 7 -5.36 16.81 8.66
CA SER A 7 -6.45 15.84 8.79
C SER A 7 -7.37 16.02 7.56
N GLN A 8 -6.98 15.43 6.45
CA GLN A 8 -7.89 15.28 5.33
C GLN A 8 -8.96 14.28 5.74
N ASN A 9 -10.19 14.56 5.35
CA ASN A 9 -11.38 13.76 5.65
C ASN A 9 -11.21 12.36 5.01
N ASN A 10 -10.51 11.44 5.70
CA ASN A 10 -10.32 10.07 5.22
C ASN A 10 -11.65 9.34 5.39
N PRO A 11 -12.31 8.92 4.30
CA PRO A 11 -13.69 8.43 4.33
C PRO A 11 -13.84 7.06 5.01
N VAL A 12 -12.73 6.39 5.32
CA VAL A 12 -12.74 5.03 5.88
C VAL A 12 -12.04 4.93 7.23
N ILE A 13 -11.64 6.06 7.83
CA ILE A 13 -10.91 6.04 9.12
C ILE A 13 -11.71 5.38 10.24
N ASP A 14 -13.04 5.43 10.17
CA ASP A 14 -13.95 4.78 11.12
C ASP A 14 -13.99 3.25 10.99
N ALA A 15 -13.38 2.66 9.95
CA ALA A 15 -13.16 1.22 9.82
C ALA A 15 -12.02 0.71 10.72
N PHE A 16 -11.19 1.61 11.24
CA PHE A 16 -10.01 1.27 12.01
C PHE A 16 -10.23 1.46 13.51
N PRO A 17 -9.48 0.75 14.37
CA PRO A 17 -9.54 0.93 15.81
C PRO A 17 -9.26 2.37 16.24
N LYS A 18 -9.91 2.79 17.32
CA LYS A 18 -9.65 4.12 17.89
C LYS A 18 -8.16 4.27 18.26
N GLY A 19 -7.59 5.40 17.88
CA GLY A 19 -6.18 5.69 18.11
C GLY A 19 -5.25 5.26 16.96
N THR A 20 -5.78 4.64 15.89
CA THR A 20 -5.00 4.40 14.66
C THR A 20 -4.42 5.71 14.14
N VAL A 21 -3.11 5.71 13.87
CA VAL A 21 -2.40 6.87 13.32
C VAL A 21 -2.42 6.80 11.80
N LEU A 22 -2.93 7.87 11.16
CA LEU A 22 -3.03 7.96 9.71
C LEU A 22 -1.97 8.90 9.13
N HIS A 23 -1.23 8.42 8.12
CA HIS A 23 -0.49 9.24 7.18
C HIS A 23 -1.17 9.12 5.81
N GLY A 24 -1.98 10.11 5.45
CA GLY A 24 -2.84 10.07 4.27
C GLY A 24 -2.26 10.81 3.06
N ASN A 25 -2.65 10.32 1.86
CA ASN A 25 -2.31 10.92 0.57
C ASN A 25 -0.81 11.15 0.35
N LEU A 26 0.01 10.17 0.73
CA LEU A 26 1.45 10.21 0.51
C LEU A 26 1.77 9.90 -0.96
N PRO A 27 2.46 10.79 -1.68
CA PRO A 27 2.89 10.50 -3.05
C PRO A 27 4.05 9.50 -3.01
N TYR A 28 3.88 8.37 -3.68
CA TYR A 28 4.92 7.35 -3.77
C TYR A 28 5.79 7.47 -5.03
N ASN A 29 5.41 8.37 -5.94
CA ASN A 29 6.19 8.71 -7.13
C ASN A 29 6.44 10.22 -7.17
N GLN A 30 7.45 10.64 -7.94
CA GLN A 30 7.82 12.07 -8.10
C GLN A 30 7.00 12.72 -9.22
N ASP A 31 5.68 12.63 -9.12
CA ASP A 31 4.73 13.25 -10.03
C ASP A 31 3.46 13.65 -9.26
N ASP A 32 2.59 14.40 -9.91
CA ASP A 32 1.34 14.90 -9.32
C ASP A 32 0.12 14.04 -9.73
N LEU A 33 0.34 12.76 -10.10
CA LEU A 33 -0.76 11.89 -10.51
C LEU A 33 -1.60 11.45 -9.30
N PRO A 34 -2.92 11.70 -9.31
CA PRO A 34 -3.80 11.32 -8.19
C PRO A 34 -3.81 9.80 -7.90
N LYS A 35 -3.40 8.98 -8.90
CA LYS A 35 -3.29 7.53 -8.77
C LYS A 35 -1.90 7.05 -8.31
N HIS A 36 -1.02 7.97 -7.94
CA HIS A 36 0.27 7.67 -7.32
C HIS A 36 0.30 8.06 -5.83
N LEU A 37 -0.82 7.88 -5.14
CA LEU A 37 -0.98 8.16 -3.72
C LEU A 37 -1.18 6.86 -2.92
N LEU A 38 -0.78 6.90 -1.66
CA LEU A 38 -1.07 5.85 -0.69
C LEU A 38 -1.42 6.45 0.69
N ASP A 39 -2.10 5.64 1.50
CA ASP A 39 -2.35 5.94 2.90
C ASP A 39 -1.71 4.87 3.77
N ILE A 40 -1.12 5.28 4.90
CA ILE A 40 -0.54 4.39 5.90
C ILE A 40 -1.37 4.51 7.18
N TYR A 41 -1.82 3.38 7.70
CA TYR A 41 -2.54 3.22 8.96
C TYR A 41 -1.64 2.46 9.94
N LEU A 42 -1.25 3.09 11.03
CA LEU A 42 -0.42 2.49 12.06
C LEU A 42 -1.26 2.12 13.29
N PRO A 43 -0.98 1.00 13.95
CA PRO A 43 -1.60 0.70 15.23
C PRO A 43 -1.26 1.80 16.26
N PRO A 44 -2.14 2.00 17.27
CA PRO A 44 -1.85 2.93 18.35
C PRO A 44 -0.65 2.44 19.19
N ASP A 45 0.05 3.38 19.82
CA ASP A 45 1.10 3.13 20.82
C ASP A 45 2.26 2.22 20.35
N VAL A 46 2.67 2.34 19.08
CA VAL A 46 3.79 1.57 18.52
C VAL A 46 5.10 1.89 19.26
N LYS A 47 5.67 0.89 19.95
CA LYS A 47 6.97 1.00 20.65
C LYS A 47 8.13 0.31 19.94
N ALA A 48 7.85 -0.47 18.91
CA ALA A 48 8.83 -1.24 18.15
C ALA A 48 8.45 -1.25 16.66
N LYS A 49 9.36 -1.69 15.79
CA LYS A 49 9.05 -1.85 14.38
C LYS A 49 7.95 -2.88 14.17
N VAL A 50 6.94 -2.51 13.39
CA VAL A 50 5.74 -3.33 13.11
C VAL A 50 5.82 -3.98 11.73
N PRO A 51 5.20 -5.15 11.54
CA PRO A 51 5.00 -5.72 10.21
C PRO A 51 4.04 -4.84 9.40
N LEU A 52 4.19 -4.88 8.08
CA LEU A 52 3.35 -4.12 7.15
C LEU A 52 2.58 -5.03 6.22
N VAL A 53 1.29 -4.78 6.08
CA VAL A 53 0.44 -5.32 5.02
C VAL A 53 0.21 -4.23 3.98
N VAL A 54 0.60 -4.48 2.73
CA VAL A 54 0.28 -3.61 1.60
C VAL A 54 -1.01 -4.09 0.96
N PHE A 55 -2.02 -3.23 0.93
CA PHE A 55 -3.35 -3.53 0.41
C PHE A 55 -3.56 -2.91 -0.96
N ILE A 56 -3.94 -3.73 -1.95
CA ILE A 56 -4.18 -3.34 -3.33
C ILE A 56 -5.67 -3.51 -3.64
N HIS A 57 -6.34 -2.41 -3.99
CA HIS A 57 -7.79 -2.40 -4.22
C HIS A 57 -8.18 -3.11 -5.52
N GLY A 58 -9.43 -3.58 -5.57
CA GLY A 58 -10.07 -4.14 -6.77
C GLY A 58 -10.63 -3.06 -7.69
N GLY A 59 -11.61 -3.45 -8.53
CA GLY A 59 -12.30 -2.54 -9.45
C GLY A 59 -11.98 -2.80 -10.93
N GLY A 60 -11.56 -4.03 -11.27
CA GLY A 60 -11.34 -4.44 -12.67
C GLY A 60 -10.25 -3.64 -13.39
N TRP A 61 -9.33 -3.00 -12.66
CA TRP A 61 -8.31 -2.06 -13.17
C TRP A 61 -8.88 -0.78 -13.81
N LEU A 62 -10.18 -0.50 -13.63
CA LEU A 62 -10.91 0.58 -14.31
C LEU A 62 -11.50 1.61 -13.37
N VAL A 63 -11.79 1.23 -12.13
CA VAL A 63 -12.49 2.05 -11.14
C VAL A 63 -11.93 1.82 -9.75
N ASN A 64 -12.45 2.55 -8.77
CA ASN A 64 -12.11 2.53 -7.36
C ASN A 64 -10.84 3.32 -7.00
N ASP A 65 -10.53 3.29 -5.74
CA ASP A 65 -9.37 3.93 -5.13
C ASP A 65 -8.94 3.15 -3.87
N LYS A 66 -7.91 3.64 -3.21
CA LYS A 66 -7.35 3.08 -1.98
C LYS A 66 -8.35 2.96 -0.81
N TYR A 67 -9.55 3.50 -0.92
CA TYR A 67 -10.59 3.42 0.12
C TYR A 67 -11.64 2.34 -0.13
N ALA A 68 -11.88 2.00 -1.41
CA ALA A 68 -13.07 1.28 -1.83
C ALA A 68 -13.28 -0.06 -1.12
N ASP A 69 -12.27 -0.92 -1.07
CA ASP A 69 -12.43 -2.26 -0.49
C ASP A 69 -12.27 -2.28 1.03
N ILE A 70 -11.69 -1.24 1.63
CA ILE A 70 -11.64 -1.08 3.09
C ILE A 70 -13.05 -1.08 3.67
N GLY A 71 -14.00 -0.45 2.98
CA GLY A 71 -15.40 -0.43 3.38
C GLY A 71 -16.02 -1.83 3.49
N TYR A 72 -15.73 -2.72 2.56
CA TYR A 72 -16.17 -4.13 2.58
C TYR A 72 -15.41 -4.98 3.59
N MET A 73 -14.15 -4.69 3.80
CA MET A 73 -13.24 -5.48 4.62
C MET A 73 -13.00 -4.88 6.01
N ARG A 74 -13.98 -4.11 6.54
CA ARG A 74 -13.84 -3.38 7.82
C ARG A 74 -13.31 -4.27 8.95
N ASN A 75 -13.87 -5.46 9.12
CA ASN A 75 -13.42 -6.37 10.16
C ASN A 75 -11.99 -6.86 9.94
N THR A 76 -11.62 -7.15 8.70
CA THR A 76 -10.27 -7.62 8.35
C THR A 76 -9.24 -6.52 8.60
N VAL A 77 -9.49 -5.29 8.14
CA VAL A 77 -8.53 -4.19 8.34
C VAL A 77 -8.43 -3.79 9.81
N ALA A 78 -9.54 -3.82 10.55
CA ALA A 78 -9.53 -3.59 11.99
C ALA A 78 -8.70 -4.65 12.72
N GLU A 79 -8.84 -5.94 12.36
CA GLU A 79 -8.08 -7.04 12.94
C GLU A 79 -6.58 -6.93 12.62
N ILE A 80 -6.20 -6.56 11.41
CA ILE A 80 -4.80 -6.32 11.03
C ILE A 80 -4.17 -5.29 11.98
N ILE A 81 -4.82 -4.14 12.17
CA ILE A 81 -4.32 -3.08 13.05
C ILE A 81 -4.32 -3.52 14.51
N SER A 82 -5.40 -4.17 14.97
CA SER A 82 -5.51 -4.66 16.37
C SER A 82 -4.47 -5.73 16.70
N SER A 83 -4.03 -6.49 15.71
CA SER A 83 -2.96 -7.48 15.82
C SER A 83 -1.56 -6.86 15.78
N GLY A 84 -1.44 -5.54 15.74
CA GLY A 84 -0.16 -4.83 15.78
C GLY A 84 0.55 -4.73 14.43
N PHE A 85 -0.16 -4.96 13.32
CA PHE A 85 0.35 -4.73 11.98
C PHE A 85 -0.01 -3.32 11.50
N ALA A 86 0.85 -2.72 10.69
CA ALA A 86 0.50 -1.57 9.88
C ALA A 86 -0.22 -2.01 8.60
N LEU A 87 -1.06 -1.15 8.04
CA LEU A 87 -1.67 -1.32 6.74
C LEU A 87 -1.29 -0.13 5.85
N ALA A 88 -0.86 -0.39 4.61
CA ALA A 88 -0.71 0.63 3.59
C ALA A 88 -1.66 0.33 2.43
N SER A 89 -2.63 1.21 2.18
CA SER A 89 -3.53 1.08 1.04
C SER A 89 -3.06 1.98 -0.09
N ILE A 90 -2.90 1.40 -1.29
CA ILE A 90 -2.28 2.07 -2.43
C ILE A 90 -3.26 2.27 -3.57
N ASP A 91 -3.15 3.42 -4.25
CA ASP A 91 -3.72 3.65 -5.58
C ASP A 91 -2.77 3.15 -6.67
N TYR A 92 -3.30 2.90 -7.86
CA TYR A 92 -2.56 2.59 -9.08
C TYR A 92 -3.34 3.10 -10.30
N ARG A 93 -2.63 3.40 -11.41
CA ARG A 93 -3.26 3.88 -12.65
C ARG A 93 -4.21 2.85 -13.24
N PHE A 94 -5.34 3.32 -13.73
CA PHE A 94 -6.31 2.48 -14.43
C PHE A 94 -5.83 2.06 -15.81
N ALA A 95 -6.36 0.97 -16.33
CA ALA A 95 -6.08 0.49 -17.68
C ALA A 95 -6.51 1.48 -18.77
N THR A 96 -7.45 2.37 -18.46
CA THR A 96 -7.86 3.50 -19.33
C THR A 96 -6.86 4.67 -19.32
N GLN A 97 -5.99 4.75 -18.33
CA GLN A 97 -4.96 5.79 -18.19
C GLN A 97 -3.61 5.33 -18.73
N ALA A 98 -3.28 4.05 -18.51
CA ALA A 98 -2.03 3.46 -18.96
C ALA A 98 -2.20 1.96 -19.17
N ILE A 99 -1.67 1.44 -20.29
CA ILE A 99 -1.74 0.01 -20.61
C ILE A 99 -0.81 -0.80 -19.70
N PHE A 100 -1.12 -2.12 -19.56
CA PHE A 100 -0.22 -3.05 -18.90
C PHE A 100 1.21 -2.97 -19.49
N PRO A 101 2.26 -2.94 -18.67
CA PRO A 101 2.33 -3.30 -17.25
C PRO A 101 2.25 -2.12 -16.25
N ALA A 102 1.65 -0.98 -16.59
CA ALA A 102 1.65 0.21 -15.74
C ALA A 102 1.12 -0.06 -14.33
N GLN A 103 0.08 -0.88 -14.18
CA GLN A 103 -0.55 -1.20 -12.89
C GLN A 103 0.42 -1.92 -11.94
N ILE A 104 1.16 -2.91 -12.46
CA ILE A 104 2.17 -3.64 -11.66
C ILE A 104 3.39 -2.76 -11.37
N GLN A 105 3.76 -1.87 -12.28
CA GLN A 105 4.83 -0.90 -12.07
C GLN A 105 4.49 0.04 -10.90
N ASP A 106 3.25 0.53 -10.85
CA ASP A 106 2.76 1.41 -9.79
C ASP A 106 2.76 0.69 -8.44
N CYS A 107 2.27 -0.54 -8.39
CA CYS A 107 2.33 -1.36 -7.17
C CYS A 107 3.77 -1.56 -6.68
N ASN A 108 4.69 -1.94 -7.55
CA ASN A 108 6.09 -2.11 -7.19
C ASN A 108 6.74 -0.80 -6.74
N ARG A 109 6.36 0.34 -7.35
CA ARG A 109 6.87 1.65 -6.96
C ARG A 109 6.37 2.07 -5.58
N ALA A 110 5.08 1.85 -5.28
CA ALA A 110 4.51 2.10 -3.97
C ALA A 110 5.17 1.24 -2.88
N ILE A 111 5.40 -0.05 -3.16
CA ILE A 111 6.09 -0.96 -2.23
C ILE A 111 7.55 -0.53 -2.01
N SER A 112 8.25 -0.11 -3.08
CA SER A 112 9.59 0.46 -2.99
C SER A 112 9.61 1.69 -2.07
N PHE A 113 8.68 2.61 -2.25
CA PHE A 113 8.53 3.79 -1.39
C PHE A 113 8.38 3.38 0.09
N LEU A 114 7.47 2.45 0.39
CA LEU A 114 7.24 1.96 1.75
C LEU A 114 8.49 1.30 2.34
N TYR A 115 9.21 0.52 1.54
CA TYR A 115 10.46 -0.14 1.96
C TYR A 115 11.57 0.87 2.25
N ASP A 116 11.75 1.86 1.38
CA ASP A 116 12.79 2.88 1.50
C ASP A 116 12.53 3.79 2.71
N HIS A 117 11.25 4.06 3.04
CA HIS A 117 10.82 4.88 4.18
C HIS A 117 10.44 4.07 5.42
N ALA A 118 10.79 2.78 5.46
CA ALA A 118 10.39 1.88 6.55
C ALA A 118 10.84 2.37 7.94
N ASP A 119 12.03 2.94 8.04
CA ASP A 119 12.55 3.48 9.30
C ASP A 119 11.78 4.74 9.75
N GLN A 120 11.34 5.57 8.79
CA GLN A 120 10.55 6.78 9.06
C GLN A 120 9.17 6.45 9.65
N TYR A 121 8.50 5.39 9.13
CA TYR A 121 7.16 4.99 9.55
C TYR A 121 7.15 3.84 10.57
N GLY A 122 8.32 3.34 10.98
CA GLY A 122 8.43 2.31 11.98
C GLY A 122 8.11 0.90 11.46
N PHE A 123 8.35 0.61 10.18
CA PHE A 123 8.14 -0.74 9.63
C PHE A 123 9.37 -1.64 9.81
N ASP A 124 9.11 -2.93 9.98
CA ASP A 124 10.13 -3.97 9.88
C ASP A 124 10.27 -4.44 8.42
N LYS A 125 11.38 -4.09 7.78
CA LYS A 125 11.68 -4.44 6.37
C LYS A 125 11.65 -5.95 6.08
N ASN A 126 11.75 -6.79 7.11
CA ASN A 126 11.73 -8.23 6.97
C ASN A 126 10.33 -8.85 7.13
N ARG A 127 9.32 -8.02 7.42
CA ARG A 127 7.95 -8.47 7.71
C ARG A 127 6.92 -7.70 6.88
N PHE A 128 7.09 -7.73 5.55
CA PHE A 128 6.11 -7.21 4.59
C PHE A 128 5.24 -8.35 4.08
N ALA A 129 3.96 -8.08 3.92
CA ALA A 129 3.00 -8.90 3.22
C ALA A 129 2.26 -8.05 2.18
N VAL A 130 1.75 -8.68 1.13
CA VAL A 130 0.89 -8.04 0.15
C VAL A 130 -0.44 -8.78 0.10
N MET A 131 -1.54 -8.05 0.03
CA MET A 131 -2.87 -8.59 -0.15
C MET A 131 -3.68 -7.71 -1.10
N GLY A 132 -4.69 -8.28 -1.71
CA GLY A 132 -5.57 -7.52 -2.59
C GLY A 132 -6.89 -8.22 -2.83
N PHE A 133 -7.87 -7.47 -3.32
CA PHE A 133 -9.20 -7.96 -3.63
C PHE A 133 -9.44 -7.92 -5.14
N SER A 134 -10.02 -8.98 -5.74
CA SER A 134 -10.35 -9.04 -7.17
C SER A 134 -9.15 -8.68 -8.07
N ALA A 135 -9.24 -7.60 -8.86
CA ALA A 135 -8.12 -7.09 -9.68
C ALA A 135 -6.89 -6.77 -8.83
N GLY A 136 -7.07 -6.28 -7.60
CA GLY A 136 -6.00 -6.08 -6.64
C GLY A 136 -5.36 -7.40 -6.19
N GLY A 137 -6.14 -8.47 -6.04
CA GLY A 137 -5.63 -9.82 -5.77
C GLY A 137 -4.76 -10.36 -6.92
N HIS A 138 -5.15 -10.09 -8.16
CA HIS A 138 -4.31 -10.40 -9.34
C HIS A 138 -2.98 -9.63 -9.28
N LEU A 139 -3.03 -8.32 -9.00
CA LEU A 139 -1.80 -7.51 -8.88
C LEU A 139 -0.94 -7.95 -7.69
N ALA A 140 -1.53 -8.29 -6.54
CA ALA A 140 -0.81 -8.81 -5.39
C ALA A 140 -0.08 -10.13 -5.74
N SER A 141 -0.75 -11.03 -6.45
CA SER A 141 -0.14 -12.29 -6.94
C SER A 141 1.00 -12.03 -7.91
N LEU A 142 0.83 -11.08 -8.85
CA LEU A 142 1.90 -10.70 -9.77
C LEU A 142 3.11 -10.12 -9.02
N VAL A 143 2.89 -9.20 -8.06
CA VAL A 143 3.96 -8.65 -7.22
C VAL A 143 4.70 -9.75 -6.49
N GLY A 144 3.98 -10.66 -5.84
CA GLY A 144 4.59 -11.72 -5.02
C GLY A 144 5.34 -12.77 -5.84
N LEU A 145 4.75 -13.23 -6.94
CA LEU A 145 5.29 -14.32 -7.75
C LEU A 145 6.38 -13.88 -8.73
N SER A 146 6.26 -12.69 -9.32
CA SER A 146 7.24 -12.20 -10.31
C SER A 146 8.52 -11.62 -9.70
N LYS A 147 8.57 -11.50 -8.39
CA LYS A 147 9.71 -10.90 -7.68
C LYS A 147 11.06 -11.54 -8.01
N ASN A 148 11.11 -12.86 -8.13
CA ASN A 148 12.34 -13.61 -8.41
C ASN A 148 12.66 -13.72 -9.90
N ASP A 149 11.73 -13.41 -10.78
CA ASP A 149 11.84 -13.64 -12.23
C ASP A 149 12.51 -12.49 -12.98
N ASN A 150 12.93 -11.44 -12.27
CA ASN A 150 13.66 -10.29 -12.82
C ASN A 150 12.97 -9.66 -14.07
N ILE A 151 11.63 -9.63 -14.07
CA ILE A 151 10.83 -9.06 -15.16
C ILE A 151 11.00 -7.54 -15.14
N HIS A 152 12.03 -7.06 -15.85
CA HIS A 152 12.41 -5.64 -15.84
C HIS A 152 11.27 -4.69 -16.19
N SER A 153 10.34 -5.10 -17.08
CA SER A 153 9.18 -4.29 -17.45
C SER A 153 8.18 -4.04 -16.32
N PHE A 154 8.25 -4.81 -15.22
CA PHE A 154 7.39 -4.62 -14.05
C PHE A 154 7.92 -3.58 -13.06
N PHE A 155 9.07 -2.99 -13.33
CA PHE A 155 9.68 -2.00 -12.47
C PHE A 155 9.96 -0.70 -13.21
N MET A 156 9.52 0.42 -12.66
CA MET A 156 9.93 1.74 -13.13
C MET A 156 11.41 2.00 -12.81
N PRO A 157 12.09 2.89 -13.56
CA PRO A 157 13.43 3.36 -13.19
C PRO A 157 13.47 3.86 -11.74
N GLY A 158 14.52 3.51 -11.00
CA GLY A 158 14.68 3.92 -9.60
C GLY A 158 13.80 3.18 -8.58
N THR A 159 13.08 2.12 -8.99
CA THR A 159 12.33 1.27 -8.07
C THR A 159 13.28 0.33 -7.33
N THR A 160 13.24 0.30 -6.00
CA THR A 160 13.96 -0.67 -5.19
C THR A 160 13.40 -2.07 -5.42
N LYS A 161 14.26 -3.04 -5.74
CA LYS A 161 13.90 -4.44 -6.01
C LYS A 161 14.18 -5.38 -4.82
N LEU A 162 14.72 -4.86 -3.73
CA LEU A 162 15.27 -5.65 -2.61
C LEU A 162 14.26 -5.94 -1.49
N PHE A 163 12.97 -5.84 -1.75
CA PHE A 163 11.96 -6.21 -0.75
C PHE A 163 11.59 -7.69 -0.84
N SER A 164 11.21 -8.28 0.30
CA SER A 164 10.69 -9.66 0.35
C SER A 164 9.39 -9.72 1.13
N PHE A 165 8.48 -10.59 0.66
CA PHE A 165 7.21 -10.81 1.32
C PHE A 165 7.25 -12.07 2.19
N LYS A 166 6.52 -12.03 3.30
CA LYS A 166 6.26 -13.21 4.14
C LYS A 166 4.94 -13.89 3.77
N ALA A 167 4.05 -13.15 3.12
CA ALA A 167 2.77 -13.65 2.62
C ALA A 167 2.31 -12.84 1.39
N VAL A 168 1.55 -13.50 0.53
CA VAL A 168 0.86 -12.94 -0.62
C VAL A 168 -0.59 -13.43 -0.60
#